data_c2bfc3a952799905a94819bd5f917d37
#
_entry.id   c2bfc3a952799905a94819bd5f917d37
#
_cell.length_a   1.000
_cell.length_b   1.000
_cell.length_c   1.000
_cell.angle_alpha   90.00
_cell.angle_beta   90.00
_cell.angle_gamma   90.00
#
_symmetry.space_group_name_H-M   'P 1'
#
loop_
_entity.id
_entity.type
_entity.pdbx_description
1 polymer ?
#
loop_
_entity_poly.entity_id
_entity_poly.type
_entity_poly.pdbx_seq_one_letter_code
_entity_poly.pdbx_strand_id
1 'polypeptide(L)'
;LHRVGEVISTEARAKYNQYKTFGDTDIYQGLTCWSPNINIFRDPRWGRGMETYGEDPYLMGVLGVSVVKGLQGDDNLPIRKAHACAKHYAVHSGPESNRHSFDVSVSERDLRETYLPAFKDLVVKGGVEEVMTAYNRVDGVPAGANDRLINEILRGEWGYKGIITSDC
;
A
#
# COMPACT_ATOMS: atom_id res chain seq x y z
N LEU A 1 13.23 -0.45 -10.09
CA LEU A 1 12.35 -1.08 -9.09
C LEU A 1 11.45 -2.16 -9.70
N HIS A 2 10.94 -2.01 -10.93
CA HIS A 2 10.13 -3.04 -11.57
C HIS A 2 10.82 -4.42 -11.54
N ARG A 3 12.07 -4.49 -12.01
CA ARG A 3 12.83 -5.75 -12.01
C ARG A 3 13.04 -6.35 -10.61
N VAL A 4 13.17 -5.50 -9.59
CA VAL A 4 13.23 -5.97 -8.19
C VAL A 4 11.91 -6.64 -7.80
N GLY A 5 10.78 -6.01 -8.12
CA GLY A 5 9.46 -6.61 -7.90
C GLY A 5 9.27 -7.94 -8.64
N GLU A 6 9.77 -8.05 -9.88
CA GLU A 6 9.73 -9.30 -10.65
C GLU A 6 10.51 -10.44 -9.99
N VAL A 7 11.70 -10.15 -9.47
CA VAL A 7 12.51 -11.14 -8.74
C VAL A 7 11.78 -11.59 -7.48
N ILE A 8 11.32 -10.63 -6.66
CA ILE A 8 10.58 -10.92 -5.43
C ILE A 8 9.36 -11.79 -5.70
N SER A 9 8.54 -11.43 -6.68
CA SER A 9 7.33 -12.19 -7.01
C SER A 9 7.62 -13.57 -7.58
N THR A 10 8.72 -13.73 -8.30
CA THR A 10 9.18 -15.04 -8.79
C THR A 10 9.57 -15.95 -7.64
N GLU A 11 10.35 -15.43 -6.69
CA GLU A 11 10.74 -16.18 -5.50
C GLU A 11 9.55 -16.50 -4.59
N ALA A 12 8.65 -15.52 -4.38
CA ALA A 12 7.43 -15.73 -3.59
C ALA A 12 6.57 -16.85 -4.20
N ARG A 13 6.39 -16.84 -5.53
CA ARG A 13 5.65 -17.88 -6.24
C ARG A 13 6.32 -19.25 -6.14
N ALA A 14 7.64 -19.31 -6.26
CA ALA A 14 8.39 -20.55 -6.11
C ALA A 14 8.23 -21.15 -4.70
N LYS A 15 8.38 -20.31 -3.67
CA LYS A 15 8.19 -20.74 -2.27
C LYS A 15 6.75 -21.18 -2.02
N TYR A 16 5.75 -20.40 -2.46
CA TYR A 16 4.35 -20.79 -2.35
C TYR A 16 4.07 -22.16 -2.98
N ASN A 17 4.57 -22.40 -4.18
CA ASN A 17 4.40 -23.69 -4.86
C ASN A 17 5.05 -24.83 -4.05
N GLN A 18 6.20 -24.57 -3.46
CA GLN A 18 6.89 -25.56 -2.59
C GLN A 18 6.07 -25.86 -1.32
N TYR A 19 5.60 -24.82 -0.61
CA TYR A 19 4.75 -25.00 0.58
C TYR A 19 3.48 -25.78 0.25
N LYS A 20 2.86 -25.47 -0.86
CA LYS A 20 1.66 -26.16 -1.33
C LYS A 20 1.88 -27.66 -1.53
N THR A 21 3.07 -28.10 -1.94
CA THR A 21 3.37 -29.55 -2.08
C THR A 21 3.37 -30.27 -0.74
N PHE A 22 3.61 -29.57 0.36
CA PHE A 22 3.57 -30.12 1.72
C PHE A 22 2.21 -29.90 2.41
N GLY A 23 1.25 -29.29 1.74
CA GLY A 23 -0.02 -28.91 2.35
C GLY A 23 0.08 -27.78 3.37
N ASP A 24 1.17 -27.03 3.34
CA ASP A 24 1.46 -25.96 4.27
C ASP A 24 0.86 -24.64 3.76
N THR A 25 0.00 -24.03 4.58
CA THR A 25 -0.73 -22.79 4.26
C THR A 25 -0.67 -21.76 5.39
N ASP A 26 0.39 -21.83 6.19
CA ASP A 26 0.57 -20.97 7.36
C ASP A 26 0.89 -19.52 6.97
N ILE A 27 0.95 -18.65 8.00
CA ILE A 27 1.30 -17.25 7.85
C ILE A 27 2.67 -17.09 7.12
N TYR A 28 2.79 -16.07 6.28
CA TYR A 28 3.95 -15.79 5.40
C TYR A 28 4.19 -16.80 4.25
N GLN A 29 3.28 -17.72 4.03
CA GLN A 29 3.38 -18.70 2.95
C GLN A 29 2.47 -18.38 1.76
N GLY A 30 1.71 -17.29 1.84
CA GLY A 30 0.81 -16.81 0.79
C GLY A 30 1.52 -16.02 -0.30
N LEU A 31 0.70 -15.44 -1.17
CA LEU A 31 1.14 -14.65 -2.33
C LEU A 31 0.80 -13.17 -2.22
N THR A 32 0.29 -12.72 -1.09
CA THR A 32 0.04 -11.30 -0.84
C THR A 32 1.28 -10.70 -0.17
N CYS A 33 1.89 -9.76 -0.87
CA CYS A 33 3.04 -9.01 -0.37
C CYS A 33 2.56 -7.67 0.19
N TRP A 34 2.68 -7.45 1.49
CA TRP A 34 2.31 -6.18 2.12
C TRP A 34 3.34 -5.07 1.78
N SER A 35 3.45 -4.78 0.52
CA SER A 35 4.37 -3.83 -0.11
C SER A 35 3.75 -3.29 -1.40
N PRO A 36 4.06 -2.03 -1.78
CA PRO A 36 5.01 -1.09 -1.19
C PRO A 36 4.43 -0.21 -0.08
N ASN A 37 5.31 0.30 0.80
CA ASN A 37 4.99 1.42 1.67
C ASN A 37 5.17 2.73 0.88
N ILE A 38 4.09 3.44 0.64
CA ILE A 38 4.04 4.67 -0.16
C ILE A 38 3.62 5.89 0.66
N ASN A 39 3.80 5.83 1.96
CA ASN A 39 3.60 6.99 2.81
C ASN A 39 4.71 8.02 2.59
N ILE A 40 4.33 9.30 2.50
CA ILE A 40 5.27 10.41 2.43
C ILE A 40 6.10 10.50 3.72
N PHE A 41 7.42 10.53 3.60
CA PHE A 41 8.33 10.71 4.73
C PHE A 41 8.32 12.17 5.21
N ARG A 42 7.34 12.54 6.03
CA ARG A 42 7.11 13.93 6.47
C ARG A 42 7.67 14.27 7.85
N ASP A 43 7.93 13.27 8.69
CA ASP A 43 8.41 13.47 10.06
C ASP A 43 9.68 12.64 10.30
N PRO A 44 10.82 13.26 10.62
CA PRO A 44 12.08 12.53 10.83
C PRO A 44 12.05 11.60 12.05
N ARG A 45 11.06 11.73 12.92
CA ARG A 45 10.85 10.84 14.08
C ARG A 45 10.08 9.56 13.72
N TRP A 46 9.62 9.43 12.50
CA TRP A 46 8.94 8.23 12.05
C TRP A 46 9.92 7.07 11.85
N GLY A 47 9.76 6.00 12.63
CA GLY A 47 10.69 4.87 12.67
C GLY A 47 10.74 4.01 11.42
N ARG A 48 9.80 4.18 10.48
CA ARG A 48 9.69 3.40 9.23
C ARG A 48 10.02 4.20 7.97
N GLY A 49 10.67 5.36 8.13
CA GLY A 49 11.03 6.21 6.99
C GLY A 49 11.88 5.51 5.92
N MET A 50 12.74 4.57 6.32
CA MET A 50 13.57 3.78 5.40
C MET A 50 12.79 2.83 4.48
N GLU A 51 11.52 2.56 4.77
CA GLU A 51 10.70 1.71 3.92
C GLU A 51 10.13 2.44 2.71
N THR A 52 10.21 3.78 2.67
CA THR A 52 9.58 4.62 1.66
C THR A 52 10.56 5.19 0.65
N TYR A 53 10.02 5.82 -0.38
CA TYR A 53 10.83 6.39 -1.47
C TYR A 53 11.08 7.89 -1.31
N GLY A 54 10.80 8.48 -0.14
CA GLY A 54 11.10 9.87 0.19
C GLY A 54 9.88 10.75 0.45
N GLU A 55 10.01 12.03 0.14
CA GLU A 55 9.05 13.08 0.52
C GLU A 55 8.16 13.53 -0.64
N ASP A 56 8.56 13.26 -1.87
CA ASP A 56 7.87 13.73 -3.08
C ASP A 56 6.72 12.79 -3.48
N PRO A 57 5.46 13.27 -3.55
CA PRO A 57 4.31 12.44 -3.87
C PRO A 57 4.33 11.89 -5.30
N TYR A 58 4.90 12.62 -6.25
CA TYR A 58 5.02 12.16 -7.63
C TYR A 58 6.03 11.02 -7.76
N LEU A 59 7.24 11.22 -7.19
CA LEU A 59 8.26 10.18 -7.16
C LEU A 59 7.75 8.92 -6.47
N MET A 60 7.07 9.08 -5.35
CA MET A 60 6.44 8.00 -4.59
C MET A 60 5.46 7.19 -5.46
N GLY A 61 4.61 7.87 -6.21
CA GLY A 61 3.67 7.26 -7.13
C GLY A 61 4.35 6.47 -8.25
N VAL A 62 5.31 7.10 -8.94
CA VAL A 62 6.04 6.46 -10.06
C VAL A 62 6.79 5.22 -9.61
N LEU A 63 7.53 5.31 -8.51
CA LEU A 63 8.29 4.18 -7.97
C LEU A 63 7.37 3.09 -7.42
N GLY A 64 6.30 3.47 -6.72
CA GLY A 64 5.29 2.54 -6.21
C GLY A 64 4.59 1.76 -7.32
N VAL A 65 4.16 2.43 -8.39
CA VAL A 65 3.58 1.76 -9.58
C VAL A 65 4.54 0.75 -10.19
N SER A 66 5.83 1.12 -10.29
CA SER A 66 6.85 0.20 -10.79
C SER A 66 6.98 -1.07 -9.95
N VAL A 67 6.93 -0.94 -8.63
CA VAL A 67 6.98 -2.09 -7.71
C VAL A 67 5.71 -2.94 -7.83
N VAL A 68 4.53 -2.32 -7.83
CA VAL A 68 3.25 -3.02 -7.99
C VAL A 68 3.26 -3.87 -9.25
N LYS A 69 3.60 -3.28 -10.39
CA LYS A 69 3.66 -4.01 -11.67
C LYS A 69 4.68 -5.15 -11.67
N GLY A 70 5.84 -4.94 -11.04
CA GLY A 70 6.82 -6.00 -10.90
C GLY A 70 6.35 -7.15 -10.01
N LEU A 71 5.68 -6.85 -8.90
CA LEU A 71 5.12 -7.86 -7.99
C LEU A 71 3.96 -8.63 -8.63
N GLN A 72 3.03 -7.94 -9.26
CA GLN A 72 1.83 -8.55 -9.82
C GLN A 72 2.05 -9.22 -11.18
N GLY A 73 3.11 -8.83 -11.87
CA GLY A 73 3.41 -9.32 -13.22
C GLY A 73 2.64 -8.58 -14.30
N ASP A 74 2.73 -9.08 -15.52
CA ASP A 74 2.09 -8.51 -16.70
C ASP A 74 0.56 -8.56 -16.58
N ASP A 75 -0.11 -7.47 -16.95
CA ASP A 75 -1.57 -7.36 -16.97
C ASP A 75 -2.25 -8.36 -17.90
N ASN A 76 -1.53 -8.88 -18.90
CA ASN A 76 -2.02 -9.89 -19.82
C ASN A 76 -1.96 -11.33 -19.27
N LEU A 77 -1.35 -11.54 -18.09
CA LEU A 77 -1.32 -12.86 -17.49
C LEU A 77 -2.69 -13.24 -16.91
N PRO A 78 -3.13 -14.49 -17.11
CA PRO A 78 -4.42 -14.94 -16.60
C PRO A 78 -4.44 -15.03 -15.06
N ILE A 79 -3.27 -15.05 -14.42
CA ILE A 79 -3.09 -15.16 -12.98
C ILE A 79 -1.95 -14.23 -12.58
N ARG A 80 -2.15 -13.43 -11.56
CA ARG A 80 -1.09 -12.58 -10.98
C ARG A 80 0.03 -13.43 -10.39
N LYS A 81 1.27 -12.96 -10.52
CA LYS A 81 2.44 -13.64 -9.91
C LYS A 81 2.37 -13.60 -8.38
N ALA A 82 2.09 -12.44 -7.84
CA ALA A 82 1.80 -12.18 -6.44
C ALA A 82 0.82 -10.99 -6.37
N HIS A 83 0.34 -10.64 -5.21
CA HIS A 83 -0.51 -9.48 -4.99
C HIS A 83 0.25 -8.42 -4.22
N ALA A 84 0.25 -7.19 -4.71
CA ALA A 84 0.83 -6.04 -4.03
C ALA A 84 -0.20 -5.36 -3.14
N CYS A 85 0.25 -4.72 -2.06
CA CYS A 85 -0.57 -3.98 -1.13
C CYS A 85 -0.04 -2.56 -0.95
N ALA A 86 -0.82 -1.56 -1.36
CA ALA A 86 -0.50 -0.15 -1.13
C ALA A 86 -0.76 0.21 0.34
N LYS A 87 0.26 0.68 1.06
CA LYS A 87 0.15 0.96 2.49
C LYS A 87 0.90 2.22 2.92
N HIS A 88 0.48 2.83 4.00
CA HIS A 88 -0.72 2.65 4.83
C HIS A 88 -1.69 3.79 4.54
N TYR A 89 -2.89 3.50 4.13
CA TYR A 89 -3.90 4.45 3.66
C TYR A 89 -4.72 4.98 4.84
N ALA A 90 -4.66 6.26 5.23
CA ALA A 90 -3.84 7.32 4.66
C ALA A 90 -3.28 8.23 5.76
N VAL A 91 -2.43 9.19 5.33
CA VAL A 91 -1.81 10.21 6.21
C VAL A 91 -1.06 9.60 7.39
N HIS A 92 -0.45 8.45 7.19
CA HIS A 92 0.45 7.78 8.15
C HIS A 92 1.77 8.58 8.27
N SER A 93 2.79 8.07 8.94
CA SER A 93 4.11 8.70 9.08
C SER A 93 4.19 9.87 10.08
N GLY A 94 3.53 9.72 11.23
CA GLY A 94 3.75 10.55 12.41
C GLY A 94 4.91 10.03 13.26
N PRO A 95 5.19 10.68 14.43
CA PRO A 95 6.21 10.23 15.35
C PRO A 95 6.03 8.77 15.77
N GLU A 96 7.11 7.99 15.83
CA GLU A 96 7.06 6.55 16.13
C GLU A 96 6.42 6.25 17.50
N SER A 97 6.63 7.10 18.48
CA SER A 97 6.10 6.92 19.84
C SER A 97 4.58 6.84 19.92
N ASN A 98 3.86 7.40 18.96
CA ASN A 98 2.39 7.40 18.95
C ASN A 98 1.81 6.81 17.64
N ARG A 99 2.58 6.02 16.92
CA ARG A 99 2.22 5.44 15.62
C ARG A 99 0.84 4.78 15.58
N HIS A 100 0.45 4.10 16.66
CA HIS A 100 -0.80 3.36 16.76
C HIS A 100 -2.01 4.19 17.22
N SER A 101 -1.81 5.42 17.65
CA SER A 101 -2.87 6.17 18.33
C SER A 101 -3.04 7.62 17.90
N PHE A 102 -2.14 8.18 17.07
CA PHE A 102 -2.24 9.59 16.72
C PHE A 102 -3.47 9.88 15.85
N ASP A 103 -3.95 11.11 16.01
CA ASP A 103 -4.98 11.69 15.17
C ASP A 103 -4.37 12.84 14.38
N VAL A 104 -4.61 12.87 13.09
CA VAL A 104 -4.07 13.90 12.21
C VAL A 104 -5.21 14.70 11.59
N SER A 105 -5.14 16.02 11.77
CA SER A 105 -5.97 16.91 10.99
C SER A 105 -5.19 17.41 9.78
N VAL A 106 -5.79 17.31 8.61
CA VAL A 106 -5.16 17.65 7.34
C VAL A 106 -6.14 18.47 6.48
N SER A 107 -5.62 19.53 5.85
CA SER A 107 -6.44 20.30 4.91
C SER A 107 -6.84 19.44 3.71
N GLU A 108 -7.98 19.74 3.10
CA GLU A 108 -8.39 19.06 1.85
C GLU A 108 -7.35 19.17 0.76
N ARG A 109 -6.71 20.32 0.67
CA ARG A 109 -5.65 20.57 -0.29
C ARG A 109 -4.46 19.63 -0.04
N ASP A 110 -3.95 19.58 1.18
CA ASP A 110 -2.80 18.74 1.52
C ASP A 110 -3.14 17.26 1.36
N LEU A 111 -4.35 16.86 1.75
CA LEU A 111 -4.82 15.51 1.52
C LEU A 111 -4.75 15.13 0.05
N ARG A 112 -5.30 15.98 -0.83
CA ARG A 112 -5.41 15.73 -2.27
C ARG A 112 -4.13 15.92 -3.06
N GLU A 113 -3.27 16.85 -2.64
CA GLU A 113 -2.04 17.20 -3.37
C GLU A 113 -0.79 16.48 -2.85
N THR A 114 -0.81 16.02 -1.60
CA THR A 114 0.38 15.42 -0.96
C THR A 114 0.17 13.96 -0.56
N TYR A 115 -0.88 13.65 0.21
CA TYR A 115 -1.00 12.34 0.83
C TYR A 115 -1.69 11.28 -0.02
N LEU A 116 -2.61 11.67 -0.88
CA LEU A 116 -3.38 10.74 -1.71
C LEU A 116 -2.80 10.46 -3.11
N PRO A 117 -1.99 11.32 -3.75
CA PRO A 117 -1.60 11.12 -5.14
C PRO A 117 -0.91 9.78 -5.41
N ALA A 118 0.01 9.36 -4.55
CA ALA A 118 0.70 8.09 -4.71
C ALA A 118 -0.27 6.89 -4.63
N PHE A 119 -1.21 6.90 -3.69
CA PHE A 119 -2.24 5.87 -3.60
C PHE A 119 -3.13 5.83 -4.84
N LYS A 120 -3.56 7.00 -5.32
CA LYS A 120 -4.32 7.10 -6.56
C LYS A 120 -3.57 6.51 -7.74
N ASP A 121 -2.29 6.80 -7.86
CA ASP A 121 -1.46 6.27 -8.93
C ASP A 121 -1.32 4.75 -8.85
N LEU A 122 -1.13 4.18 -7.67
CA LEU A 122 -1.07 2.73 -7.50
C LEU A 122 -2.39 2.05 -7.83
N VAL A 123 -3.52 2.68 -7.49
CA VAL A 123 -4.85 2.16 -7.84
C VAL A 123 -5.11 2.26 -9.33
N VAL A 124 -4.99 3.47 -9.91
CA VAL A 124 -5.46 3.75 -11.27
C VAL A 124 -4.44 3.31 -12.33
N LYS A 125 -3.15 3.53 -12.10
CA LYS A 125 -2.07 3.22 -13.06
C LYS A 125 -1.39 1.88 -12.75
N GLY A 126 -1.30 1.51 -11.48
CA GLY A 126 -0.65 0.30 -11.01
C GLY A 126 -1.57 -0.92 -10.98
N GLY A 127 -2.87 -0.73 -10.84
CA GLY A 127 -3.83 -1.81 -10.68
C GLY A 127 -3.57 -2.63 -9.42
N VAL A 128 -3.19 -1.96 -8.31
CA VAL A 128 -2.87 -2.64 -7.05
C VAL A 128 -4.07 -3.44 -6.53
N GLU A 129 -3.84 -4.69 -6.14
CA GLU A 129 -4.90 -5.62 -5.74
C GLU A 129 -5.37 -5.41 -4.29
N GLU A 130 -4.50 -4.89 -3.42
CA GLU A 130 -4.82 -4.66 -2.02
C GLU A 130 -4.42 -3.26 -1.57
N VAL A 131 -5.22 -2.68 -0.67
CA VAL A 131 -4.92 -1.42 0.03
C VAL A 131 -5.05 -1.67 1.53
N MET A 132 -4.02 -1.34 2.29
CA MET A 132 -4.01 -1.46 3.75
C MET A 132 -4.27 -0.10 4.38
N THR A 133 -5.27 -0.04 5.27
CA THR A 133 -5.58 1.17 6.03
C THR A 133 -4.57 1.39 7.16
N ALA A 134 -4.32 2.65 7.48
CA ALA A 134 -3.38 3.03 8.53
C ALA A 134 -3.97 2.88 9.93
N TYR A 135 -3.11 2.79 10.94
CA TYR A 135 -3.51 2.78 12.36
C TYR A 135 -4.17 4.08 12.83
N ASN A 136 -3.69 5.20 12.29
CA ASN A 136 -4.05 6.52 12.77
C ASN A 136 -5.50 6.90 12.46
N ARG A 137 -5.95 7.92 13.16
CA ARG A 137 -7.17 8.65 12.81
C ARG A 137 -6.86 9.76 11.81
N VAL A 138 -7.84 10.11 11.03
CA VAL A 138 -7.84 11.29 10.18
C VAL A 138 -9.10 12.08 10.52
N ASP A 139 -8.92 13.30 11.00
CA ASP A 139 -10.00 14.18 11.48
C ASP A 139 -10.94 13.47 12.48
N GLY A 140 -10.36 12.79 13.47
CA GLY A 140 -11.06 12.10 14.55
C GLY A 140 -11.59 10.70 14.21
N VAL A 141 -11.55 10.27 12.93
CA VAL A 141 -12.09 8.98 12.49
C VAL A 141 -10.96 7.99 12.19
N PRO A 142 -10.97 6.77 12.74
CA PRO A 142 -9.98 5.75 12.38
C PRO A 142 -9.92 5.54 10.86
N ALA A 143 -8.72 5.49 10.29
CA ALA A 143 -8.55 5.40 8.84
C ALA A 143 -9.33 4.23 8.20
N GLY A 144 -9.35 3.07 8.87
CA GLY A 144 -10.09 1.89 8.41
C GLY A 144 -11.61 1.99 8.52
N ALA A 145 -12.14 2.98 9.23
CA ALA A 145 -13.58 3.26 9.37
C ALA A 145 -13.98 4.62 8.79
N ASN A 146 -13.06 5.29 8.10
CA ASN A 146 -13.30 6.61 7.53
C ASN A 146 -14.05 6.48 6.19
N ASP A 147 -15.35 6.75 6.22
CA ASP A 147 -16.24 6.61 5.08
C ASP A 147 -15.77 7.43 3.89
N ARG A 148 -15.32 8.66 4.15
CA ARG A 148 -14.79 9.55 3.12
C ARG A 148 -13.57 8.98 2.42
N LEU A 149 -12.60 8.46 3.18
CA LEU A 149 -11.39 7.86 2.59
C LEU A 149 -11.74 6.58 1.83
N ILE A 150 -12.55 5.70 2.43
CA ILE A 150 -12.84 4.37 1.90
C ILE A 150 -13.89 4.40 0.79
N ASN A 151 -15.08 4.92 1.09
CA ASN A 151 -16.21 4.80 0.17
C ASN A 151 -16.27 5.93 -0.85
N GLU A 152 -16.07 7.18 -0.43
CA GLU A 152 -16.15 8.30 -1.37
C GLU A 152 -14.91 8.34 -2.27
N ILE A 153 -13.70 8.38 -1.70
CA ILE A 153 -12.45 8.57 -2.46
C ILE A 153 -11.98 7.27 -3.09
N LEU A 154 -11.65 6.26 -2.28
CA LEU A 154 -11.03 5.03 -2.78
C LEU A 154 -11.97 4.23 -3.69
N ARG A 155 -13.18 3.95 -3.22
CA ARG A 155 -14.19 3.19 -3.97
C ARG A 155 -14.89 4.03 -5.04
N GLY A 156 -15.35 5.23 -4.68
CA GLY A 156 -16.15 6.09 -5.54
C GLY A 156 -15.33 6.80 -6.60
N GLU A 157 -14.41 7.68 -6.20
CA GLU A 157 -13.67 8.50 -7.16
C GLU A 157 -12.65 7.71 -7.98
N TRP A 158 -11.93 6.78 -7.34
CA TRP A 158 -10.88 6.01 -8.04
C TRP A 158 -11.39 4.68 -8.60
N GLY A 159 -12.60 4.28 -8.27
CA GLY A 159 -13.21 3.05 -8.77
C GLY A 159 -12.55 1.77 -8.26
N TYR A 160 -11.86 1.81 -7.11
CA TYR A 160 -11.14 0.69 -6.57
C TYR A 160 -12.07 -0.49 -6.21
N LYS A 161 -11.77 -1.68 -6.71
CA LYS A 161 -12.57 -2.89 -6.48
C LYS A 161 -11.81 -4.00 -5.73
N GLY A 162 -10.53 -3.77 -5.43
CA GLY A 162 -9.68 -4.73 -4.76
C GLY A 162 -9.98 -4.89 -3.26
N ILE A 163 -9.13 -5.63 -2.58
CA ILE A 163 -9.24 -5.92 -1.15
C ILE A 163 -8.82 -4.69 -0.34
N ILE A 164 -9.53 -4.43 0.74
CA ILE A 164 -9.12 -3.46 1.77
C ILE A 164 -8.90 -4.25 3.06
N THR A 165 -7.70 -4.13 3.62
CA THR A 165 -7.33 -4.75 4.89
C THR A 165 -6.97 -3.68 5.92
N SER A 166 -7.06 -4.04 7.21
CA SER A 166 -6.49 -3.20 8.27
C SER A 166 -5.02 -3.52 8.46
N ASP A 167 -4.26 -2.59 9.02
CA ASP A 167 -2.95 -2.89 9.59
C ASP A 167 -3.13 -3.78 10.85
N CYS A 168 -2.14 -4.60 11.18
CA CYS A 168 -2.21 -5.62 12.25
C CYS A 168 -2.13 -5.05 13.69
#